data_8e8da197254fb7c28f0e0af421f215cb
#
_entry.id   8e8da197254fb7c28f0e0af421f215cb
#
_cell.length_a   1.000
_cell.length_b   1.000
_cell.length_c   1.000
_cell.angle_alpha   90.00
_cell.angle_beta   90.00
_cell.angle_gamma   90.00
#
_symmetry.space_group_name_H-M   'P 1'
#
loop_
_entity.id
_entity.type
_entity.pdbx_description
1 polymer ?
#
loop_
_entity_poly.entity_id
_entity_poly.type
_entity_poly.pdbx_seq_one_letter_code
_entity_poly.pdbx_strand_id
1 'polypeptide(L)'
;MNIPTARISIALLLLAAPTVLPAADSLQAIAERTLIRELMDRYGIVHDSGSPEEYADLFTADGEIAVAPGAPAIVKGREALMAQARRDHERFGTEPAANGQTTSIMRHLISNTQITLTGEDTATGTCYVTTVVKKGDIGPAILSISRYTDRYAKQNGEWRIQRREITIEFGNGELGKQLGFGG
;
A
#
# COMPACT_ATOMS: atom_id res chain seq x y z
N MET A 1 -69.31 8.11 53.69
CA MET A 1 -68.93 7.12 52.68
C MET A 1 -67.63 7.63 52.04
N ASN A 2 -66.47 7.18 52.59
CA ASN A 2 -65.12 7.63 52.15
C ASN A 2 -64.59 6.71 51.04
N ILE A 3 -64.30 7.29 49.88
CA ILE A 3 -63.68 6.60 48.77
C ILE A 3 -62.16 6.79 48.88
N PRO A 4 -61.35 5.74 48.93
CA PRO A 4 -59.89 5.88 48.94
C PRO A 4 -59.34 6.15 47.54
N THR A 5 -58.64 7.27 47.41
CA THR A 5 -57.85 7.59 46.18
C THR A 5 -56.58 6.77 46.12
N ALA A 6 -56.54 5.83 45.20
CA ALA A 6 -55.30 5.07 44.89
C ALA A 6 -54.32 5.94 44.11
N ARG A 7 -53.13 6.16 44.65
CA ARG A 7 -51.99 6.79 43.95
C ARG A 7 -51.27 5.75 43.13
N ILE A 8 -51.35 5.89 41.80
CA ILE A 8 -50.55 5.08 40.86
C ILE A 8 -49.20 5.76 40.74
N SER A 9 -48.16 5.13 41.27
CA SER A 9 -46.75 5.52 41.02
C SER A 9 -46.26 4.86 39.75
N ILE A 10 -46.04 5.66 38.70
CA ILE A 10 -45.40 5.22 37.45
C ILE A 10 -43.90 5.28 37.68
N ALA A 11 -43.25 4.11 37.82
CA ALA A 11 -41.80 4.01 37.80
C ALA A 11 -41.31 4.10 36.38
N LEU A 12 -40.63 5.19 36.03
CA LEU A 12 -39.98 5.37 34.72
C LEU A 12 -38.69 4.56 34.71
N LEU A 13 -38.71 3.40 34.05
CA LEU A 13 -37.53 2.58 33.84
C LEU A 13 -36.72 3.21 32.69
N LEU A 14 -35.65 3.97 32.99
CA LEU A 14 -34.69 4.42 32.02
C LEU A 14 -33.85 3.21 31.58
N LEU A 15 -34.16 2.63 30.43
CA LEU A 15 -33.27 1.70 29.72
C LEU A 15 -32.09 2.52 29.19
N ALA A 16 -30.95 2.45 29.85
CA ALA A 16 -29.70 2.92 29.30
C ALA A 16 -29.30 1.98 28.13
N ALA A 17 -29.36 2.49 26.89
CA ALA A 17 -28.83 1.78 25.75
C ALA A 17 -27.30 1.55 25.96
N PRO A 18 -26.77 0.35 25.71
CA PRO A 18 -25.34 0.13 25.81
C PRO A 18 -24.63 1.03 24.81
N THR A 19 -23.84 1.98 25.28
CA THR A 19 -22.89 2.70 24.44
C THR A 19 -21.80 1.71 24.03
N VAL A 20 -21.85 1.21 22.80
CA VAL A 20 -20.76 0.45 22.21
C VAL A 20 -19.62 1.45 21.97
N LEU A 21 -18.70 1.52 22.90
CA LEU A 21 -17.41 2.17 22.69
C LEU A 21 -16.70 1.38 21.56
N PRO A 22 -16.07 2.06 20.57
CA PRO A 22 -15.25 1.36 19.60
C PRO A 22 -14.20 0.54 20.36
N ALA A 23 -14.16 -0.75 20.12
CA ALA A 23 -13.17 -1.62 20.73
C ALA A 23 -11.78 -1.04 20.43
N ALA A 24 -10.99 -0.77 21.46
CA ALA A 24 -9.60 -0.41 21.28
C ALA A 24 -8.94 -1.55 20.49
N ASP A 25 -8.17 -1.19 19.44
CA ASP A 25 -7.42 -2.19 18.66
C ASP A 25 -6.59 -3.07 19.61
N SER A 26 -6.69 -4.38 19.44
CA SER A 26 -5.83 -5.30 20.19
C SER A 26 -4.36 -5.04 19.85
N LEU A 27 -3.44 -5.30 20.79
CA LEU A 27 -2.00 -5.20 20.51
C LEU A 27 -1.59 -6.04 19.30
N GLN A 28 -2.24 -7.19 19.10
CA GLN A 28 -2.05 -8.03 17.93
C GLN A 28 -2.46 -7.30 16.64
N ALA A 29 -3.63 -6.67 16.60
CA ALA A 29 -4.08 -5.94 15.42
C ALA A 29 -3.15 -4.75 15.08
N ILE A 30 -2.59 -4.09 16.10
CA ILE A 30 -1.57 -3.05 15.92
C ILE A 30 -0.30 -3.66 15.32
N ALA A 31 0.18 -4.78 15.85
CA ALA A 31 1.37 -5.47 15.36
C ALA A 31 1.20 -5.92 13.89
N GLU A 32 0.05 -6.52 13.54
CA GLU A 32 -0.21 -6.97 12.18
C GLU A 32 -0.21 -5.79 11.18
N ARG A 33 -0.85 -4.65 11.53
CA ARG A 33 -0.79 -3.45 10.68
C ARG A 33 0.63 -2.88 10.57
N THR A 34 1.44 -2.98 11.62
CA THR A 34 2.84 -2.56 11.59
C THR A 34 3.64 -3.41 10.62
N LEU A 35 3.49 -4.75 10.65
CA LEU A 35 4.18 -5.67 9.72
C LEU A 35 3.80 -5.39 8.25
N ILE A 36 2.52 -5.09 7.97
CA ILE A 36 2.10 -4.71 6.62
C ILE A 36 2.72 -3.36 6.21
N ARG A 37 2.83 -2.40 7.12
CA ARG A 37 3.49 -1.12 6.83
C ARG A 37 4.98 -1.31 6.53
N GLU A 38 5.67 -2.14 7.28
CA GLU A 38 7.06 -2.50 7.00
C GLU A 38 7.22 -3.19 5.63
N LEU A 39 6.27 -4.04 5.23
CA LEU A 39 6.23 -4.62 3.88
C LEU A 39 6.13 -3.52 2.81
N MET A 40 5.27 -2.51 3.03
CA MET A 40 5.11 -1.38 2.11
C MET A 40 6.39 -0.54 2.02
N ASP A 41 7.00 -0.22 3.16
CA ASP A 41 8.25 0.56 3.19
C ASP A 41 9.39 -0.21 2.48
N ARG A 42 9.49 -1.51 2.72
CA ARG A 42 10.44 -2.39 2.04
C ARG A 42 10.19 -2.45 0.54
N TYR A 43 8.92 -2.39 0.09
CA TYR A 43 8.60 -2.37 -1.34
C TYR A 43 9.28 -1.21 -2.08
N GLY A 44 9.21 0.02 -1.54
CA GLY A 44 9.87 1.16 -2.17
C GLY A 44 11.37 0.94 -2.37
N ILE A 45 12.06 0.47 -1.33
CA ILE A 45 13.51 0.20 -1.36
C ILE A 45 13.86 -0.91 -2.34
N VAL A 46 13.14 -2.03 -2.27
CA VAL A 46 13.41 -3.22 -3.10
C VAL A 46 13.06 -2.97 -4.57
N HIS A 47 11.97 -2.25 -4.84
CA HIS A 47 11.64 -1.88 -6.22
C HIS A 47 12.68 -0.98 -6.85
N ASP A 48 13.26 -0.05 -6.07
CA ASP A 48 14.25 0.90 -6.58
C ASP A 48 15.65 0.27 -6.78
N SER A 49 16.03 -0.72 -5.98
CA SER A 49 17.42 -1.19 -5.95
C SER A 49 17.64 -2.64 -5.51
N GLY A 50 16.58 -3.39 -5.22
CA GLY A 50 16.67 -4.80 -4.87
C GLY A 50 16.82 -5.71 -6.10
N SER A 51 17.08 -6.99 -5.87
CA SER A 51 17.08 -7.98 -6.93
C SER A 51 15.65 -8.29 -7.41
N PRO A 52 15.48 -8.83 -8.64
CA PRO A 52 14.18 -9.30 -9.10
C PRO A 52 13.55 -10.36 -8.19
N GLU A 53 14.37 -11.20 -7.58
CA GLU A 53 13.96 -12.22 -6.63
C GLU A 53 13.40 -11.59 -5.34
N GLU A 54 14.09 -10.61 -4.76
CA GLU A 54 13.64 -9.85 -3.59
C GLU A 54 12.33 -9.10 -3.88
N TYR A 55 12.19 -8.53 -5.09
CA TYR A 55 10.94 -7.89 -5.50
C TYR A 55 9.79 -8.89 -5.56
N ALA A 56 9.99 -10.04 -6.19
CA ALA A 56 8.96 -11.08 -6.27
C ALA A 56 8.58 -11.64 -4.88
N ASP A 57 9.52 -11.68 -3.93
CA ASP A 57 9.30 -12.14 -2.55
C ASP A 57 8.40 -11.19 -1.72
N LEU A 58 8.16 -9.97 -2.19
CA LEU A 58 7.17 -9.09 -1.56
C LEU A 58 5.73 -9.51 -1.85
N PHE A 59 5.53 -10.34 -2.85
CA PHE A 59 4.22 -10.80 -3.32
C PHE A 59 3.96 -12.25 -2.92
N THR A 60 2.68 -12.64 -2.96
CA THR A 60 2.30 -14.06 -2.94
C THR A 60 2.80 -14.76 -4.21
N ALA A 61 2.90 -16.08 -4.20
CA ALA A 61 3.35 -16.87 -5.36
C ALA A 61 2.53 -16.59 -6.64
N ASP A 62 1.25 -16.27 -6.48
CA ASP A 62 0.29 -15.90 -7.52
C ASP A 62 0.01 -14.39 -7.57
N GLY A 63 0.87 -13.59 -6.95
CA GLY A 63 0.71 -12.14 -6.80
C GLY A 63 0.46 -11.40 -8.11
N GLU A 64 -0.34 -10.35 -8.04
CA GLU A 64 -0.86 -9.64 -9.21
C GLU A 64 -0.58 -8.12 -9.13
N ILE A 65 -0.32 -7.52 -10.31
CA ILE A 65 -0.32 -6.07 -10.49
C ILE A 65 -1.30 -5.70 -11.60
N ALA A 66 -2.12 -4.68 -11.36
CA ALA A 66 -3.04 -4.08 -12.33
C ALA A 66 -2.85 -2.56 -12.37
N VAL A 67 -3.23 -1.90 -13.49
CA VAL A 67 -3.04 -0.45 -13.72
C VAL A 67 -4.29 0.39 -13.48
N ALA A 68 -5.33 -0.20 -12.91
CA ALA A 68 -6.52 0.51 -12.44
C ALA A 68 -7.31 -0.40 -11.49
N PRO A 69 -8.16 0.16 -10.61
CA PRO A 69 -9.05 -0.62 -9.78
C PRO A 69 -9.96 -1.54 -10.60
N GLY A 70 -9.97 -2.83 -10.24
CA GLY A 70 -10.79 -3.85 -10.92
C GLY A 70 -10.31 -4.24 -12.32
N ALA A 71 -9.26 -3.65 -12.86
CA ALA A 71 -8.72 -4.03 -14.16
C ALA A 71 -8.08 -5.43 -14.13
N PRO A 72 -8.02 -6.13 -15.27
CA PRO A 72 -7.22 -7.36 -15.39
C PRO A 72 -5.78 -7.13 -14.95
N ALA A 73 -5.18 -8.15 -14.34
CA ALA A 73 -3.76 -8.10 -13.99
C ALA A 73 -2.90 -8.05 -15.26
N ILE A 74 -1.94 -7.12 -15.28
CA ILE A 74 -0.92 -7.02 -16.34
C ILE A 74 0.36 -7.79 -15.99
N VAL A 75 0.55 -8.09 -14.70
CA VAL A 75 1.61 -8.95 -14.17
C VAL A 75 0.97 -9.96 -13.24
N LYS A 76 1.30 -11.24 -13.36
CA LYS A 76 0.77 -12.29 -12.50
C LYS A 76 1.79 -13.40 -12.27
N GLY A 77 2.02 -13.70 -11.00
CA GLY A 77 2.89 -14.77 -10.54
C GLY A 77 4.36 -14.39 -10.51
N ARG A 78 5.15 -15.22 -9.82
CA ARG A 78 6.55 -14.95 -9.46
C ARG A 78 7.42 -14.58 -10.67
N GLU A 79 7.40 -15.38 -11.72
CA GLU A 79 8.25 -15.15 -12.89
C GLU A 79 7.92 -13.83 -13.61
N ALA A 80 6.63 -13.49 -13.72
CA ALA A 80 6.20 -12.24 -14.32
C ALA A 80 6.59 -11.02 -13.45
N LEU A 81 6.54 -11.15 -12.11
CA LEU A 81 7.00 -10.14 -11.17
C LEU A 81 8.51 -9.90 -11.28
N MET A 82 9.31 -10.96 -11.34
CA MET A 82 10.76 -10.85 -11.57
C MET A 82 11.07 -10.20 -12.93
N ALA A 83 10.35 -10.58 -13.98
CA ALA A 83 10.51 -9.96 -15.29
C ALA A 83 10.09 -8.48 -15.30
N GLN A 84 9.07 -8.09 -14.51
CA GLN A 84 8.70 -6.69 -14.33
C GLN A 84 9.84 -5.91 -13.67
N ALA A 85 10.39 -6.39 -12.56
CA ALA A 85 11.50 -5.73 -11.88
C ALA A 85 12.72 -5.53 -12.81
N ARG A 86 13.10 -6.54 -13.60
CA ARG A 86 14.19 -6.41 -14.58
C ARG A 86 13.91 -5.31 -15.59
N ARG A 87 12.70 -5.30 -16.19
CA ARG A 87 12.30 -4.25 -17.16
C ARG A 87 12.34 -2.85 -16.56
N ASP A 88 11.91 -2.72 -15.32
CA ASP A 88 11.90 -1.41 -14.63
C ASP A 88 13.34 -0.96 -14.36
N HIS A 89 14.22 -1.84 -13.87
CA HIS A 89 15.62 -1.52 -13.66
C HIS A 89 16.36 -1.18 -14.97
N GLU A 90 16.11 -1.90 -16.07
CA GLU A 90 16.67 -1.60 -17.38
C GLU A 90 16.17 -0.25 -17.91
N ARG A 91 14.87 0.03 -17.75
CA ARG A 91 14.24 1.26 -18.25
C ARG A 91 14.70 2.51 -17.50
N PHE A 92 14.73 2.45 -16.18
CA PHE A 92 15.11 3.59 -15.35
C PHE A 92 16.62 3.73 -15.24
N GLY A 93 17.35 2.63 -15.12
CA GLY A 93 18.80 2.62 -15.06
C GLY A 93 19.39 3.13 -13.76
N THR A 94 20.68 3.35 -13.80
CA THR A 94 21.48 3.83 -12.67
C THR A 94 22.43 4.94 -13.08
N GLU A 95 22.86 5.76 -12.13
CA GLU A 95 23.88 6.81 -12.32
C GLU A 95 24.91 6.76 -11.18
N PRO A 96 26.14 7.29 -11.39
CA PRO A 96 27.09 7.51 -10.32
C PRO A 96 26.53 8.46 -9.27
N ALA A 97 26.60 8.09 -8.01
CA ALA A 97 26.30 8.94 -6.88
C ALA A 97 27.52 9.78 -6.48
N ALA A 98 27.30 10.84 -5.68
CA ALA A 98 28.36 11.74 -5.24
C ALA A 98 29.47 11.04 -4.43
N ASN A 99 29.18 9.89 -3.82
CA ASN A 99 30.14 9.05 -3.08
C ASN A 99 30.87 8.03 -3.96
N GLY A 100 30.70 8.08 -5.29
CA GLY A 100 31.31 7.16 -6.26
C GLY A 100 30.63 5.81 -6.40
N GLN A 101 29.53 5.55 -5.69
CA GLN A 101 28.70 4.35 -5.85
C GLN A 101 27.69 4.55 -6.98
N THR A 102 27.18 3.45 -7.52
CA THR A 102 26.06 3.48 -8.45
C THR A 102 24.74 3.50 -7.69
N THR A 103 23.81 4.34 -8.14
CA THR A 103 22.48 4.45 -7.53
C THR A 103 21.39 4.46 -8.61
N SER A 104 20.23 3.89 -8.32
CA SER A 104 19.04 4.02 -9.19
C SER A 104 18.67 5.49 -9.37
N ILE A 105 18.23 5.86 -10.56
CA ILE A 105 17.76 7.21 -10.86
C ILE A 105 16.35 7.49 -10.30
N MET A 106 15.65 6.48 -9.83
CA MET A 106 14.26 6.55 -9.37
C MET A 106 14.14 6.24 -7.88
N ARG A 107 13.20 6.89 -7.22
CA ARG A 107 12.78 6.60 -5.84
C ARG A 107 11.27 6.56 -5.74
N HIS A 108 10.76 5.49 -5.12
CA HIS A 108 9.37 5.37 -4.70
C HIS A 108 9.23 5.79 -3.23
N LEU A 109 8.62 6.95 -2.98
CA LEU A 109 8.34 7.45 -1.65
C LEU A 109 6.91 7.06 -1.27
N ILE A 110 6.76 6.10 -0.37
CA ILE A 110 5.47 5.59 0.13
C ILE A 110 5.00 6.46 1.28
N SER A 111 3.74 6.91 1.23
CA SER A 111 3.18 7.79 2.26
C SER A 111 1.69 7.55 2.48
N ASN A 112 1.16 8.10 3.59
CA ASN A 112 -0.28 8.09 3.90
C ASN A 112 -0.90 6.68 3.86
N THR A 113 -0.17 5.69 4.36
CA THR A 113 -0.60 4.29 4.34
C THR A 113 -1.76 4.07 5.32
N GLN A 114 -2.87 3.54 4.82
CA GLN A 114 -4.02 3.08 5.59
C GLN A 114 -4.16 1.58 5.41
N ILE A 115 -4.36 0.83 6.50
CA ILE A 115 -4.44 -0.63 6.50
C ILE A 115 -5.65 -1.05 7.32
N THR A 116 -6.47 -1.93 6.73
CA THR A 116 -7.63 -2.56 7.37
C THR A 116 -7.45 -4.07 7.36
N LEU A 117 -7.38 -4.68 8.54
CA LEU A 117 -7.44 -6.13 8.66
C LEU A 117 -8.85 -6.61 8.31
N THR A 118 -8.99 -7.53 7.36
CA THR A 118 -10.27 -8.07 6.90
C THR A 118 -10.50 -9.51 7.38
N GLY A 119 -9.49 -10.11 7.97
CA GLY A 119 -9.49 -11.43 8.59
C GLY A 119 -8.18 -11.66 9.32
N GLU A 120 -7.98 -12.85 9.84
CA GLU A 120 -6.76 -13.26 10.55
C GLU A 120 -5.52 -13.18 9.64
N ASP A 121 -5.66 -13.65 8.39
CA ASP A 121 -4.58 -13.73 7.39
C ASP A 121 -4.85 -12.86 6.15
N THR A 122 -5.78 -11.92 6.23
CA THR A 122 -6.14 -11.04 5.11
C THR A 122 -6.27 -9.59 5.54
N ALA A 123 -5.82 -8.69 4.66
CA ALA A 123 -5.96 -7.26 4.86
C ALA A 123 -6.10 -6.53 3.51
N THR A 124 -6.58 -5.30 3.58
CA THR A 124 -6.55 -4.34 2.48
C THR A 124 -5.81 -3.09 2.90
N GLY A 125 -5.30 -2.35 1.94
CA GLY A 125 -4.68 -1.07 2.24
C GLY A 125 -4.64 -0.14 1.04
N THR A 126 -4.35 1.11 1.32
CA THR A 126 -4.09 2.13 0.31
C THR A 126 -2.96 3.04 0.77
N CYS A 127 -2.20 3.57 -0.18
CA CYS A 127 -1.17 4.57 0.09
C CYS A 127 -0.99 5.50 -1.11
N TYR A 128 -0.34 6.62 -0.89
CA TYR A 128 0.22 7.42 -1.98
C TYR A 128 1.68 7.03 -2.23
N VAL A 129 2.06 7.06 -3.50
CA VAL A 129 3.42 6.81 -3.94
C VAL A 129 3.87 7.97 -4.81
N THR A 130 4.87 8.69 -4.34
CA THR A 130 5.54 9.74 -5.12
C THR A 130 6.77 9.14 -5.78
N THR A 131 6.78 9.10 -7.11
CA THR A 131 7.96 8.70 -7.88
C THR A 131 8.81 9.92 -8.17
N VAL A 132 9.99 9.96 -7.57
CA VAL A 132 11.00 11.01 -7.79
C VAL A 132 12.10 10.45 -8.70
N VAL A 133 12.55 11.24 -9.65
CA VAL A 133 13.63 10.85 -10.58
C VAL A 133 14.72 11.91 -10.62
N LYS A 134 15.96 11.44 -10.86
CA LYS A 134 17.12 12.27 -11.17
C LYS A 134 17.93 11.59 -12.27
N LYS A 135 18.24 12.29 -13.36
CA LYS A 135 19.06 11.77 -14.46
C LYS A 135 19.88 12.88 -15.10
N GLY A 136 21.20 12.79 -15.03
CA GLY A 136 22.10 13.84 -15.50
C GLY A 136 21.78 15.18 -14.84
N ASP A 137 21.47 16.18 -15.65
CA ASP A 137 21.09 17.53 -15.18
C ASP A 137 19.61 17.67 -14.80
N ILE A 138 18.81 16.58 -14.98
CA ILE A 138 17.40 16.55 -14.62
C ILE A 138 17.22 16.17 -13.16
N GLY A 139 16.49 16.98 -12.43
CA GLY A 139 16.00 16.67 -11.10
C GLY A 139 16.92 16.99 -9.93
N PRO A 140 16.58 16.50 -8.71
CA PRO A 140 15.45 15.59 -8.45
C PRO A 140 14.10 16.24 -8.75
N ALA A 141 13.23 15.51 -9.46
CA ALA A 141 11.92 16.00 -9.88
C ALA A 141 10.85 14.91 -9.70
N ILE A 142 9.60 15.33 -9.45
CA ILE A 142 8.48 14.39 -9.33
C ILE A 142 8.04 13.96 -10.74
N LEU A 143 8.12 12.66 -11.01
CA LEU A 143 7.64 12.05 -12.25
C LEU A 143 6.14 11.76 -12.15
N SER A 144 5.68 11.21 -11.02
CA SER A 144 4.27 10.91 -10.79
C SER A 144 3.90 10.88 -9.32
N ILE A 145 2.61 11.09 -9.05
CA ILE A 145 1.97 10.73 -7.79
C ILE A 145 0.89 9.72 -8.13
N SER A 146 0.98 8.56 -7.50
CA SER A 146 0.08 7.43 -7.72
C SER A 146 -0.60 7.04 -6.43
N ARG A 147 -1.78 6.44 -6.54
CA ARG A 147 -2.43 5.71 -5.46
C ARG A 147 -2.25 4.22 -5.70
N TYR A 148 -1.79 3.51 -4.69
CA TYR A 148 -1.83 2.05 -4.66
C TYR A 148 -3.01 1.60 -3.80
N THR A 149 -3.74 0.60 -4.30
CA THR A 149 -4.79 -0.11 -3.57
C THR A 149 -4.41 -1.58 -3.55
N ASP A 150 -4.22 -2.11 -2.35
CA ASP A 150 -3.63 -3.42 -2.15
C ASP A 150 -4.56 -4.39 -1.44
N ARG A 151 -4.45 -5.65 -1.80
CA ARG A 151 -4.87 -6.79 -0.99
C ARG A 151 -3.63 -7.52 -0.50
N TYR A 152 -3.63 -7.86 0.77
CA TYR A 152 -2.56 -8.60 1.43
C TYR A 152 -3.06 -9.95 1.90
N ALA A 153 -2.19 -10.95 1.86
CA ALA A 153 -2.41 -12.26 2.45
C ALA A 153 -1.19 -12.65 3.29
N LYS A 154 -1.43 -13.31 4.43
CA LYS A 154 -0.38 -13.87 5.26
C LYS A 154 -0.10 -15.30 4.79
N GLN A 155 1.14 -15.59 4.44
CA GLN A 155 1.60 -16.91 4.02
C GLN A 155 2.80 -17.32 4.87
N ASN A 156 2.73 -18.49 5.51
CA ASN A 156 3.79 -18.97 6.40
C ASN A 156 4.16 -17.98 7.51
N GLY A 157 3.18 -17.26 8.04
CA GLY A 157 3.36 -16.24 9.08
C GLY A 157 3.84 -14.87 8.60
N GLU A 158 4.07 -14.68 7.31
CA GLU A 158 4.55 -13.41 6.73
C GLU A 158 3.52 -12.78 5.81
N TRP A 159 3.35 -11.46 5.94
CA TRP A 159 2.50 -10.70 5.04
C TRP A 159 3.14 -10.54 3.66
N ARG A 160 2.31 -10.71 2.62
CA ARG A 160 2.67 -10.57 1.21
C ARG A 160 1.60 -9.76 0.49
N ILE A 161 1.99 -9.07 -0.58
CA ILE A 161 1.05 -8.41 -1.49
C ILE A 161 0.41 -9.50 -2.37
N GLN A 162 -0.89 -9.70 -2.23
CA GLN A 162 -1.65 -10.62 -3.09
C GLN A 162 -2.03 -9.95 -4.40
N ARG A 163 -2.46 -8.68 -4.33
CA ARG A 163 -2.79 -7.88 -5.50
C ARG A 163 -2.52 -6.41 -5.22
N ARG A 164 -1.89 -5.75 -6.17
CA ARG A 164 -1.67 -4.30 -6.19
C ARG A 164 -2.35 -3.69 -7.40
N GLU A 165 -3.15 -2.65 -7.18
CA GLU A 165 -3.78 -1.83 -8.20
C GLU A 165 -3.14 -0.45 -8.17
N ILE A 166 -2.51 -0.04 -9.28
CA ILE A 166 -1.76 1.21 -9.40
C ILE A 166 -2.61 2.21 -10.20
N THR A 167 -2.98 3.32 -9.58
CA THR A 167 -3.65 4.44 -10.26
C THR A 167 -2.69 5.63 -10.28
N ILE A 168 -2.23 6.05 -11.46
CA ILE A 168 -1.48 7.30 -11.60
C ILE A 168 -2.49 8.44 -11.54
N GLU A 169 -2.44 9.25 -10.47
CA GLU A 169 -3.34 10.40 -10.29
C GLU A 169 -2.76 11.67 -10.93
N PHE A 170 -1.45 11.86 -10.81
CA PHE A 170 -0.75 12.99 -11.40
C PHE A 170 0.54 12.49 -12.06
N GLY A 171 0.70 12.72 -13.35
CA GLY A 171 1.88 12.36 -14.11
C GLY A 171 2.53 13.58 -14.79
N ASN A 172 3.85 13.68 -14.73
CA ASN A 172 4.61 14.66 -15.47
C ASN A 172 5.01 14.09 -16.84
N GLY A 173 4.09 14.18 -17.82
CA GLY A 173 4.29 13.62 -19.15
C GLY A 173 5.47 14.24 -19.91
N GLU A 174 5.76 15.53 -19.67
CA GLU A 174 6.90 16.19 -20.32
C GLU A 174 8.23 15.67 -19.77
N LEU A 175 8.34 15.55 -18.45
CA LEU A 175 9.49 14.91 -17.81
C LEU A 175 9.63 13.45 -18.25
N GLY A 176 8.52 12.72 -18.35
CA GLY A 176 8.51 11.35 -18.87
C GLY A 176 9.11 11.23 -20.26
N LYS A 177 8.75 12.15 -21.19
CA LYS A 177 9.34 12.20 -22.54
C LYS A 177 10.83 12.52 -22.50
N GLN A 178 11.27 13.50 -21.70
CA GLN A 178 12.69 13.84 -21.54
C GLN A 178 13.51 12.66 -21.01
N LEU A 179 12.92 11.81 -20.17
CA LEU A 179 13.53 10.60 -19.62
C LEU A 179 13.43 9.39 -20.57
N GLY A 180 12.75 9.53 -21.72
CA GLY A 180 12.52 8.42 -22.66
C GLY A 180 11.37 7.48 -22.27
N PHE A 181 10.44 7.93 -21.41
CA PHE A 181 9.28 7.14 -20.97
C PHE A 181 8.00 7.46 -21.76
N GLY A 182 8.05 8.39 -22.71
CA GLY A 182 6.93 8.77 -23.54
C GLY A 182 6.98 8.03 -24.88
N GLY A 183 6.06 7.14 -25.08
CA GLY A 183 5.72 6.51 -26.34
C GLY A 183 4.24 6.19 -26.32
#